data_695e207b03224f25d841df10036f9e05
#
_entry.id   695e207b03224f25d841df10036f9e05
#
_cell.length_a   1.000
_cell.length_b   1.000
_cell.length_c   1.000
_cell.angle_alpha   90.00
_cell.angle_beta   90.00
_cell.angle_gamma   90.00
#
_symmetry.space_group_name_H-M   'P 1'
#
loop_
_entity.id
_entity.type
_entity.pdbx_description
1 polymer ?
#
loop_
_entity_poly.entity_id
_entity_poly.type
_entity_poly.pdbx_seq_one_letter_code
_entity_poly.pdbx_strand_id
1 'polypeptide(L)'
;APVIAESLVPTECPENGPADDLAISMGNEAICDLGPVQFSLSLPETWDYEIRNLTFAGTTTTDAIIFWNIAYPEDTFTLIYAPVPGICGTGVTSEEITLPDSNLNGWKNTEIYQTEQKYWIYITLSNPDVPLQGNTLQLEATIPLTDWYTLETDFNRILETIQLQYTSFEAPVTQNILILPEETQSTTPD
;
A
#
# COMPACT_ATOMS: atom_id res chain seq x y z
N ALA A 1 -45.45 25.83 54.27
CA ALA A 1 -45.37 24.69 53.38
C ALA A 1 -43.89 24.53 52.95
N PRO A 2 -43.27 23.36 53.18
CA PRO A 2 -41.92 23.13 52.73
C PRO A 2 -41.88 22.77 51.25
N VAL A 3 -41.02 23.44 50.49
CA VAL A 3 -40.73 23.13 49.09
C VAL A 3 -39.81 21.93 49.10
N ILE A 4 -40.27 20.82 48.51
CA ILE A 4 -39.47 19.64 48.29
C ILE A 4 -38.57 19.92 47.08
N ALA A 5 -37.26 19.97 47.28
CA ALA A 5 -36.30 20.00 46.20
C ALA A 5 -36.28 18.61 45.55
N GLU A 6 -36.74 18.50 44.30
CA GLU A 6 -36.53 17.32 43.48
C GLU A 6 -35.01 17.17 43.19
N SER A 7 -34.49 16.04 43.67
CA SER A 7 -33.14 15.60 43.40
C SER A 7 -33.06 15.16 41.91
N LEU A 8 -32.37 15.95 41.11
CA LEU A 8 -32.01 15.56 39.75
C LEU A 8 -31.02 14.39 39.85
N VAL A 9 -31.51 13.18 39.57
CA VAL A 9 -30.69 12.00 39.35
C VAL A 9 -29.89 12.26 38.07
N PRO A 10 -28.56 12.15 38.10
CA PRO A 10 -27.78 12.22 36.86
C PRO A 10 -28.22 11.07 35.97
N THR A 11 -28.70 11.40 34.76
CA THR A 11 -28.90 10.43 33.70
C THR A 11 -27.54 9.89 33.31
N GLU A 12 -27.26 8.64 33.64
CA GLU A 12 -26.07 7.93 33.18
C GLU A 12 -26.03 8.02 31.66
N CYS A 13 -24.92 8.53 31.12
CA CYS A 13 -24.62 8.41 29.70
C CYS A 13 -24.68 6.92 29.33
N PRO A 14 -25.37 6.54 28.24
CA PRO A 14 -25.29 5.17 27.78
C PRO A 14 -23.83 4.85 27.54
N GLU A 15 -23.32 3.81 28.22
CA GLU A 15 -22.04 3.21 27.89
C GLU A 15 -22.12 2.86 26.39
N ASN A 16 -21.32 3.52 25.58
CA ASN A 16 -21.06 3.07 24.23
C ASN A 16 -20.50 1.66 24.39
N GLY A 17 -21.36 0.67 24.16
CA GLY A 17 -20.91 -0.68 23.93
C GLY A 17 -19.86 -0.64 22.81
N PRO A 18 -18.92 -1.61 22.76
CA PRO A 18 -17.96 -1.68 21.71
C PRO A 18 -18.72 -1.52 20.40
N ALA A 19 -18.31 -0.51 19.60
CA ALA A 19 -18.81 -0.39 18.24
C ALA A 19 -18.63 -1.79 17.64
N ASP A 20 -19.74 -2.43 17.29
CA ASP A 20 -19.66 -3.64 16.50
C ASP A 20 -18.79 -3.29 15.31
N ASP A 21 -17.57 -3.82 15.30
CA ASP A 21 -16.74 -3.88 14.12
C ASP A 21 -17.55 -4.65 13.09
N LEU A 22 -18.39 -3.94 12.34
CA LEU A 22 -18.94 -4.45 11.12
C LEU A 22 -17.74 -4.79 10.28
N ALA A 23 -17.38 -6.07 10.29
CA ALA A 23 -16.31 -6.59 9.46
C ALA A 23 -16.67 -6.22 8.02
N ILE A 24 -16.10 -5.14 7.53
CA ILE A 24 -16.25 -4.77 6.13
C ILE A 24 -15.63 -5.91 5.36
N SER A 25 -16.46 -6.59 4.57
CA SER A 25 -15.99 -7.65 3.68
C SER A 25 -15.00 -7.04 2.71
N MET A 26 -13.73 -7.45 2.77
CA MET A 26 -12.72 -7.10 1.80
C MET A 26 -12.94 -8.02 0.60
N GLY A 27 -13.57 -7.48 -0.46
CA GLY A 27 -14.09 -8.30 -1.56
C GLY A 27 -13.20 -8.39 -2.78
N ASN A 28 -12.34 -7.37 -3.03
CA ASN A 28 -11.54 -7.29 -4.24
C ASN A 28 -10.06 -7.19 -3.89
N GLU A 29 -9.26 -8.10 -4.46
CA GLU A 29 -7.81 -8.02 -4.37
C GLU A 29 -7.24 -7.40 -5.66
N ALA A 30 -6.50 -6.31 -5.52
CA ALA A 30 -5.74 -5.70 -6.62
C ALA A 30 -4.29 -6.16 -6.54
N ILE A 31 -3.79 -6.77 -7.62
CA ILE A 31 -2.42 -7.31 -7.71
C ILE A 31 -1.70 -6.66 -8.87
N CYS A 32 -0.50 -6.15 -8.62
CA CYS A 32 0.41 -5.65 -9.65
C CYS A 32 1.69 -6.49 -9.65
N ASP A 33 1.98 -7.13 -10.78
CA ASP A 33 3.14 -8.00 -10.98
C ASP A 33 4.16 -7.32 -11.89
N LEU A 34 5.32 -7.01 -11.33
CA LEU A 34 6.45 -6.38 -12.02
C LEU A 34 7.60 -7.38 -12.31
N GLY A 35 7.30 -8.66 -12.35
CA GLY A 35 8.28 -9.74 -12.52
C GLY A 35 8.89 -10.15 -11.17
N PRO A 36 10.10 -9.68 -10.80
CA PRO A 36 10.70 -10.07 -9.51
C PRO A 36 10.00 -9.45 -8.30
N VAL A 37 9.21 -8.41 -8.49
CA VAL A 37 8.46 -7.72 -7.44
C VAL A 37 6.98 -7.78 -7.74
N GLN A 38 6.20 -8.15 -6.74
CA GLN A 38 4.75 -8.13 -6.78
C GLN A 38 4.24 -7.34 -5.57
N PHE A 39 3.26 -6.48 -5.78
CA PHE A 39 2.57 -5.81 -4.69
C PHE A 39 1.06 -5.90 -4.88
N SER A 40 0.35 -5.92 -3.77
CA SER A 40 -1.10 -6.06 -3.76
C SER A 40 -1.72 -5.30 -2.59
N LEU A 41 -3.02 -5.12 -2.68
CA LEU A 41 -3.87 -4.63 -1.60
C LEU A 41 -5.27 -5.23 -1.73
N SER A 42 -6.01 -5.28 -0.62
CA SER A 42 -7.41 -5.69 -0.63
C SER A 42 -8.31 -4.48 -0.42
N LEU A 43 -9.42 -4.44 -1.13
CA LEU A 43 -10.36 -3.32 -1.14
C LEU A 43 -11.73 -3.76 -0.59
N PRO A 44 -12.41 -2.89 0.18
CA PRO A 44 -13.83 -3.08 0.49
C PRO A 44 -14.68 -3.11 -0.80
N GLU A 45 -15.87 -3.72 -0.76
CA GLU A 45 -16.79 -3.78 -1.89
C GLU A 45 -17.25 -2.40 -2.41
N THR A 46 -17.13 -1.37 -1.57
CA THR A 46 -17.45 0.03 -1.92
C THR A 46 -16.30 0.75 -2.63
N TRP A 47 -15.21 0.04 -2.90
CA TRP A 47 -14.05 0.57 -3.60
C TRP A 47 -13.81 -0.19 -4.90
N ASP A 48 -13.23 0.51 -5.87
CA ASP A 48 -12.85 -0.04 -7.17
C ASP A 48 -11.40 0.34 -7.50
N TYR A 49 -10.81 -0.30 -8.51
CA TYR A 49 -9.45 -0.04 -8.90
C TYR A 49 -9.21 -0.28 -10.39
N GLU A 50 -8.13 0.29 -10.89
CA GLU A 50 -7.54 -0.07 -12.17
C GLU A 50 -6.01 -0.21 -12.06
N ILE A 51 -5.41 -1.02 -12.93
CA ILE A 51 -3.97 -1.05 -13.10
C ILE A 51 -3.63 -0.19 -14.29
N ARG A 52 -2.76 0.81 -14.07
CA ARG A 52 -2.37 1.78 -15.09
C ARG A 52 -0.86 1.87 -15.17
N ASN A 53 -0.34 1.89 -16.39
CA ASN A 53 1.07 2.15 -16.62
C ASN A 53 1.36 3.65 -16.49
N LEU A 54 2.24 4.02 -15.58
CA LEU A 54 2.59 5.41 -15.27
C LEU A 54 4.07 5.68 -15.56
N THR A 55 4.36 6.88 -16.07
CA THR A 55 5.72 7.37 -16.23
C THR A 55 6.10 8.19 -15.01
N PHE A 56 7.02 7.69 -14.22
CA PHE A 56 7.50 8.33 -13.01
C PHE A 56 8.81 9.10 -13.28
N ALA A 57 8.90 10.34 -12.75
CA ALA A 57 10.07 11.22 -12.93
C ALA A 57 10.52 11.40 -14.40
N GLY A 58 9.63 11.20 -15.37
CA GLY A 58 9.88 11.41 -16.80
C GLY A 58 10.72 10.33 -17.49
N THR A 59 11.16 9.29 -16.78
CA THR A 59 12.08 8.28 -17.35
C THR A 59 11.72 6.83 -17.02
N THR A 60 11.09 6.57 -15.89
CA THR A 60 10.73 5.22 -15.47
C THR A 60 9.25 4.98 -15.67
N THR A 61 8.91 3.98 -16.46
CA THR A 61 7.52 3.56 -16.68
C THR A 61 7.29 2.28 -15.91
N THR A 62 6.27 2.26 -15.06
CA THR A 62 5.91 1.10 -14.25
C THR A 62 4.40 1.03 -14.08
N ASP A 63 3.88 -0.16 -13.80
CA ASP A 63 2.48 -0.33 -13.48
C ASP A 63 2.20 0.12 -12.05
N ALA A 64 1.03 0.72 -11.85
CA ALA A 64 0.52 1.21 -10.59
C ALA A 64 -0.91 0.73 -10.38
N ILE A 65 -1.30 0.54 -9.13
CA ILE A 65 -2.69 0.35 -8.74
C ILE A 65 -3.26 1.72 -8.41
N ILE A 66 -4.29 2.14 -9.13
CA ILE A 66 -5.07 3.33 -8.84
C ILE A 66 -6.41 2.87 -8.30
N PHE A 67 -6.79 3.32 -7.11
CA PHE A 67 -8.01 2.88 -6.46
C PHE A 67 -8.79 4.06 -5.87
N TRP A 68 -10.10 3.92 -5.75
CA TRP A 68 -11.01 4.96 -5.29
C TRP A 68 -12.25 4.36 -4.65
N ASN A 69 -12.92 5.14 -3.82
CA ASN A 69 -14.25 4.80 -3.36
C ASN A 69 -15.29 5.08 -4.46
N ILE A 70 -16.20 4.16 -4.71
CA ILE A 70 -17.20 4.26 -5.78
C ILE A 70 -18.11 5.50 -5.63
N ALA A 71 -18.33 5.97 -4.39
CA ALA A 71 -19.09 7.19 -4.13
C ALA A 71 -18.29 8.48 -4.37
N TYR A 72 -16.94 8.38 -4.46
CA TYR A 72 -16.00 9.49 -4.66
C TYR A 72 -14.99 9.16 -5.77
N PRO A 73 -15.44 8.96 -7.02
CA PRO A 73 -14.58 8.42 -8.10
C PRO A 73 -13.45 9.37 -8.54
N GLU A 74 -13.54 10.65 -8.20
CA GLU A 74 -12.49 11.64 -8.51
C GLU A 74 -11.35 11.63 -7.46
N ASP A 75 -11.59 11.02 -6.27
CA ASP A 75 -10.64 10.96 -5.17
C ASP A 75 -9.80 9.69 -5.28
N THR A 76 -8.76 9.76 -6.07
CA THR A 76 -7.93 8.61 -6.39
C THR A 76 -6.70 8.51 -5.49
N PHE A 77 -6.37 7.27 -5.14
CA PHE A 77 -5.15 6.87 -4.45
C PHE A 77 -4.28 6.08 -5.42
N THR A 78 -2.99 6.34 -5.43
CA THR A 78 -2.04 5.67 -6.32
C THR A 78 -1.04 4.88 -5.50
N LEU A 79 -0.96 3.57 -5.73
CA LEU A 79 0.07 2.70 -5.16
C LEU A 79 1.03 2.27 -6.26
N ILE A 80 2.33 2.56 -6.10
CA ILE A 80 3.36 2.35 -7.11
C ILE A 80 4.68 1.88 -6.48
N TYR A 81 5.42 1.03 -7.18
CA TYR A 81 6.79 0.65 -6.81
C TYR A 81 7.80 1.39 -7.69
N ALA A 82 8.47 2.41 -7.12
CA ALA A 82 9.30 3.33 -7.88
C ALA A 82 10.45 3.91 -7.03
N PRO A 83 11.45 4.57 -7.65
CA PRO A 83 12.45 5.34 -6.93
C PRO A 83 11.82 6.43 -6.07
N VAL A 84 12.33 6.63 -4.85
CA VAL A 84 11.80 7.64 -3.93
C VAL A 84 12.12 9.05 -4.45
N PRO A 85 11.14 9.89 -4.75
CA PRO A 85 11.39 11.31 -4.93
C PRO A 85 11.75 11.91 -3.56
N GLY A 86 12.70 12.84 -3.52
CA GLY A 86 12.99 13.59 -2.30
C GLY A 86 11.75 14.38 -1.87
N ILE A 87 11.30 14.18 -0.62
CA ILE A 87 10.23 14.99 -0.03
C ILE A 87 10.91 16.19 0.60
N CYS A 88 10.62 17.38 0.08
CA CYS A 88 11.05 18.66 0.64
C CYS A 88 9.82 19.55 0.81
N GLY A 89 9.50 19.94 2.04
CA GLY A 89 8.40 20.88 2.30
C GLY A 89 8.36 21.35 3.74
N THR A 90 7.96 22.61 3.93
CA THR A 90 7.58 23.16 5.23
C THR A 90 6.08 22.91 5.41
N GLY A 91 5.66 22.40 6.56
CA GLY A 91 4.23 22.13 6.84
C GLY A 91 3.85 20.64 6.77
N VAL A 92 4.77 19.78 6.32
CA VAL A 92 4.56 18.33 6.29
C VAL A 92 4.71 17.75 7.70
N THR A 93 3.74 16.97 8.11
CA THR A 93 3.82 16.12 9.31
C THR A 93 4.30 14.74 8.88
N SER A 94 5.35 14.22 9.54
CA SER A 94 5.92 12.90 9.24
C SER A 94 5.82 12.00 10.47
N GLU A 95 5.36 10.79 10.28
CA GLU A 95 5.31 9.75 11.30
C GLU A 95 5.84 8.42 10.76
N GLU A 96 6.54 7.67 11.60
CA GLU A 96 6.97 6.31 11.26
C GLU A 96 5.78 5.37 11.37
N ILE A 97 5.62 4.50 10.39
CA ILE A 97 4.56 3.49 10.37
C ILE A 97 5.15 2.10 10.19
N THR A 98 4.47 1.13 10.77
CA THR A 98 4.78 -0.29 10.62
C THR A 98 3.50 -1.04 10.34
N LEU A 99 3.52 -1.89 9.31
CA LEU A 99 2.45 -2.81 8.95
C LEU A 99 2.93 -4.23 9.28
N PRO A 100 2.65 -4.74 10.52
CA PRO A 100 3.30 -5.96 11.02
C PRO A 100 2.90 -7.20 10.24
N ASP A 101 1.67 -7.29 9.74
CA ASP A 101 1.16 -8.46 9.03
C ASP A 101 1.83 -8.66 7.66
N SER A 102 2.35 -7.57 7.08
CA SER A 102 3.05 -7.57 5.79
C SER A 102 4.55 -7.36 5.91
N ASN A 103 5.10 -7.21 7.11
CA ASN A 103 6.50 -6.89 7.38
C ASN A 103 6.96 -5.61 6.64
N LEU A 104 6.06 -4.61 6.53
CA LEU A 104 6.36 -3.33 5.89
C LEU A 104 6.63 -2.26 6.92
N ASN A 105 7.68 -1.48 6.70
CA ASN A 105 8.05 -0.33 7.51
C ASN A 105 8.23 0.90 6.63
N GLY A 106 7.93 2.06 7.17
CA GLY A 106 8.11 3.28 6.37
C GLY A 106 7.68 4.56 7.06
N TRP A 107 7.37 5.54 6.25
CA TRP A 107 7.00 6.87 6.68
C TRP A 107 5.69 7.30 6.04
N LYS A 108 4.81 7.86 6.85
CA LYS A 108 3.60 8.53 6.42
C LYS A 108 3.78 10.03 6.57
N ASN A 109 3.67 10.74 5.47
CA ASN A 109 3.79 12.19 5.40
C ASN A 109 2.43 12.77 5.01
N THR A 110 1.99 13.79 5.73
CA THR A 110 0.69 14.42 5.51
C THR A 110 0.79 15.94 5.57
N GLU A 111 -0.04 16.61 4.79
CA GLU A 111 -0.19 18.05 4.79
C GLU A 111 -1.64 18.45 4.52
N ILE A 112 -2.10 19.51 5.19
CA ILE A 112 -3.40 20.12 4.92
C ILE A 112 -3.16 21.43 4.16
N TYR A 113 -3.57 21.50 2.91
CA TYR A 113 -3.57 22.72 2.12
C TYR A 113 -4.79 23.56 2.48
N GLN A 114 -4.63 24.45 3.47
CA GLN A 114 -5.71 25.24 4.06
C GLN A 114 -6.47 26.09 3.04
N THR A 115 -5.76 26.69 2.07
CA THR A 115 -6.36 27.53 1.03
C THR A 115 -7.21 26.74 0.04
N GLU A 116 -6.84 25.50 -0.24
CA GLU A 116 -7.51 24.62 -1.18
C GLU A 116 -8.49 23.65 -0.51
N GLN A 117 -8.49 23.58 0.82
CA GLN A 117 -9.25 22.61 1.61
C GLN A 117 -8.99 21.17 1.16
N LYS A 118 -7.68 20.85 0.91
CA LYS A 118 -7.23 19.53 0.49
C LYS A 118 -6.35 18.88 1.54
N TYR A 119 -6.42 17.56 1.60
CA TYR A 119 -5.54 16.69 2.37
C TYR A 119 -4.61 15.96 1.43
N TRP A 120 -3.32 16.13 1.63
CA TRP A 120 -2.29 15.37 0.93
C TRP A 120 -1.73 14.31 1.85
N ILE A 121 -1.55 13.10 1.32
CA ILE A 121 -0.93 11.98 1.99
C ILE A 121 0.08 11.33 1.05
N TYR A 122 1.25 11.03 1.59
CA TYR A 122 2.31 10.33 0.89
C TYR A 122 2.98 9.34 1.83
N ILE A 123 2.89 8.06 1.52
CA ILE A 123 3.42 6.96 2.31
C ILE A 123 4.51 6.26 1.51
N THR A 124 5.65 6.02 2.15
CA THR A 124 6.71 5.15 1.62
C THR A 124 6.80 3.91 2.48
N LEU A 125 6.83 2.74 1.86
CA LEU A 125 6.91 1.45 2.52
C LEU A 125 8.05 0.62 1.93
N SER A 126 8.76 -0.11 2.78
CA SER A 126 9.78 -1.06 2.38
C SER A 126 9.63 -2.35 3.18
N ASN A 127 9.92 -3.47 2.52
CA ASN A 127 10.05 -4.76 3.18
C ASN A 127 11.55 -5.06 3.33
N PRO A 128 12.07 -5.30 4.55
CA PRO A 128 13.49 -5.58 4.76
C PRO A 128 13.97 -6.84 4.02
N ASP A 129 13.07 -7.75 3.69
CA ASP A 129 13.38 -8.98 2.96
C ASP A 129 13.39 -8.80 1.42
N VAL A 130 12.95 -7.64 0.93
CA VAL A 130 12.95 -7.30 -0.51
C VAL A 130 14.15 -6.42 -0.83
N PRO A 131 15.04 -6.82 -1.75
CA PRO A 131 16.16 -5.99 -2.15
C PRO A 131 15.69 -4.66 -2.74
N LEU A 132 16.02 -3.55 -2.08
CA LEU A 132 15.44 -2.23 -2.42
C LEU A 132 15.83 -1.72 -3.81
N GLN A 133 16.97 -2.10 -4.38
CA GLN A 133 17.46 -1.62 -5.68
C GLN A 133 17.15 -0.13 -5.95
N GLY A 134 17.04 0.68 -4.89
CA GLY A 134 16.67 2.09 -4.97
C GLY A 134 15.19 2.41 -5.09
N ASN A 135 14.32 1.40 -5.13
CA ASN A 135 12.84 1.55 -5.19
C ASN A 135 12.17 1.27 -3.84
N THR A 136 11.03 1.90 -3.62
CA THR A 136 10.12 1.64 -2.50
C THR A 136 8.69 1.56 -3.02
N LEU A 137 7.83 0.93 -2.24
CA LEU A 137 6.39 1.01 -2.46
C LEU A 137 5.92 2.39 -1.96
N GLN A 138 5.19 3.11 -2.79
CA GLN A 138 4.75 4.47 -2.52
C GLN A 138 3.24 4.55 -2.71
N LEU A 139 2.56 5.15 -1.76
CA LEU A 139 1.14 5.46 -1.85
C LEU A 139 0.95 6.97 -1.73
N GLU A 140 0.23 7.55 -2.69
CA GLU A 140 -0.01 8.99 -2.74
C GLU A 140 -1.47 9.29 -3.06
N ALA A 141 -2.01 10.33 -2.42
CA ALA A 141 -3.28 10.94 -2.78
C ALA A 141 -3.32 12.42 -2.39
N THR A 142 -4.15 13.18 -3.11
CA THR A 142 -4.52 14.56 -2.75
C THR A 142 -6.02 14.69 -2.97
N ILE A 143 -6.78 14.78 -1.89
CA ILE A 143 -8.23 14.73 -1.91
C ILE A 143 -8.85 15.89 -1.13
N PRO A 144 -10.11 16.26 -1.38
CA PRO A 144 -10.82 17.25 -0.56
C PRO A 144 -10.82 16.84 0.92
N LEU A 145 -10.59 17.80 1.80
CA LEU A 145 -10.53 17.53 3.24
C LEU A 145 -11.85 16.98 3.80
N THR A 146 -12.98 17.41 3.23
CA THR A 146 -14.32 16.89 3.58
C THR A 146 -14.47 15.42 3.28
N ASP A 147 -13.94 14.97 2.14
CA ASP A 147 -14.06 13.60 1.67
C ASP A 147 -13.07 12.69 2.41
N TRP A 148 -11.89 13.23 2.77
CA TRP A 148 -10.93 12.54 3.63
C TRP A 148 -11.56 12.07 4.93
N TYR A 149 -12.30 12.92 5.64
CA TYR A 149 -12.94 12.54 6.90
C TYR A 149 -13.93 11.37 6.76
N THR A 150 -14.48 11.18 5.57
CA THR A 150 -15.36 10.04 5.28
C THR A 150 -14.57 8.78 4.90
N LEU A 151 -13.45 8.96 4.18
CA LEU A 151 -12.66 7.87 3.60
C LEU A 151 -11.58 7.33 4.55
N GLU A 152 -11.18 8.10 5.56
CA GLU A 152 -10.02 7.80 6.41
C GLU A 152 -10.09 6.40 7.06
N THR A 153 -11.24 6.01 7.54
CA THR A 153 -11.42 4.71 8.21
C THR A 153 -11.18 3.55 7.26
N ASP A 154 -11.78 3.61 6.06
CA ASP A 154 -11.61 2.57 5.04
C ASP A 154 -10.18 2.59 4.51
N PHE A 155 -9.62 3.79 4.27
CA PHE A 155 -8.24 3.95 3.84
C PHE A 155 -7.24 3.29 4.81
N ASN A 156 -7.38 3.50 6.11
CA ASN A 156 -6.49 2.87 7.10
C ASN A 156 -6.61 1.34 7.07
N ARG A 157 -7.81 0.78 6.87
CA ARG A 157 -8.01 -0.66 6.69
C ARG A 157 -7.36 -1.18 5.41
N ILE A 158 -7.49 -0.46 4.31
CA ILE A 158 -6.82 -0.81 3.04
C ILE A 158 -5.31 -0.81 3.22
N LEU A 159 -4.77 0.21 3.89
CA LEU A 159 -3.34 0.34 4.16
C LEU A 159 -2.78 -0.90 4.88
N GLU A 160 -3.49 -1.45 5.86
CA GLU A 160 -3.10 -2.65 6.60
C GLU A 160 -3.04 -3.91 5.73
N THR A 161 -3.71 -3.94 4.58
CA THR A 161 -3.73 -5.08 3.66
C THR A 161 -2.61 -5.06 2.62
N ILE A 162 -1.85 -3.97 2.54
CA ILE A 162 -0.78 -3.83 1.54
C ILE A 162 0.28 -4.91 1.75
N GLN A 163 0.65 -5.58 0.66
CA GLN A 163 1.70 -6.59 0.61
C GLN A 163 2.77 -6.19 -0.41
N LEU A 164 4.02 -6.53 -0.14
CA LEU A 164 5.13 -6.40 -1.07
C LEU A 164 5.96 -7.70 -1.01
N GLN A 165 6.05 -8.40 -2.11
CA GLN A 165 6.73 -9.68 -2.22
C GLN A 165 7.83 -9.61 -3.27
N TYR A 166 8.90 -10.36 -3.02
CA TYR A 166 9.96 -10.59 -3.98
C TYR A 166 9.96 -12.04 -4.41
N THR A 167 9.67 -12.27 -5.68
CA THR A 167 9.79 -13.60 -6.28
C THR A 167 11.17 -13.70 -6.90
N SER A 168 12.09 -14.38 -6.24
CA SER A 168 13.38 -14.68 -6.87
C SER A 168 13.08 -15.54 -8.10
N PHE A 169 13.34 -15.02 -9.30
CA PHE A 169 13.50 -15.85 -10.47
C PHE A 169 14.72 -16.73 -10.20
N GLU A 170 14.54 -17.97 -9.79
CA GLU A 170 15.54 -18.97 -10.02
C GLU A 170 15.70 -19.06 -11.54
N ALA A 171 16.75 -18.44 -12.06
CA ALA A 171 17.14 -18.63 -13.44
C ALA A 171 17.18 -20.16 -13.66
N PRO A 172 16.56 -20.69 -14.72
CA PRO A 172 16.62 -22.13 -14.98
C PRO A 172 18.09 -22.51 -14.97
N VAL A 173 18.45 -23.44 -14.07
CA VAL A 173 19.80 -23.97 -13.98
C VAL A 173 20.08 -24.59 -15.34
N THR A 174 20.77 -23.87 -16.20
CA THR A 174 21.29 -24.41 -17.44
C THR A 174 22.31 -25.43 -16.99
N GLN A 175 21.87 -26.69 -16.87
CA GLN A 175 22.81 -27.80 -16.72
C GLN A 175 23.69 -27.75 -17.96
N ASN A 176 24.87 -27.17 -17.83
CA ASN A 176 25.95 -27.39 -18.76
C ASN A 176 26.32 -28.88 -18.67
N ILE A 177 25.65 -29.67 -19.46
CA ILE A 177 26.10 -31.04 -19.73
C ILE A 177 27.45 -30.88 -20.38
N LEU A 178 28.51 -31.06 -19.60
CA LEU A 178 29.87 -31.25 -20.09
C LEU A 178 29.85 -32.54 -20.88
N ILE A 179 29.67 -32.44 -22.20
CA ILE A 179 29.91 -33.55 -23.12
C ILE A 179 31.45 -33.73 -23.12
N LEU A 180 31.90 -34.69 -22.33
CA LEU A 180 33.26 -35.17 -22.44
C LEU A 180 33.48 -35.72 -23.86
N PRO A 181 34.54 -35.33 -24.58
CA PRO A 181 34.83 -35.92 -25.88
C PRO A 181 35.13 -37.40 -25.69
N GLU A 182 34.44 -38.25 -26.48
CA GLU A 182 34.74 -39.68 -26.57
C GLU A 182 36.22 -39.87 -26.96
N GLU A 183 36.97 -40.56 -26.11
CA GLU A 183 38.32 -41.00 -26.43
C GLU A 183 38.25 -41.92 -27.66
N THR A 184 38.74 -41.43 -28.79
CA THR A 184 38.98 -42.25 -29.99
C THR A 184 40.08 -43.24 -29.67
N GLN A 185 39.71 -44.51 -29.45
CA GLN A 185 40.66 -45.62 -29.40
C GLN A 185 41.35 -45.77 -30.77
N SER A 186 42.61 -45.43 -30.78
CA SER A 186 43.53 -45.70 -31.88
C SER A 186 43.80 -47.20 -31.93
N THR A 187 43.22 -47.91 -32.90
CA THR A 187 43.64 -49.25 -33.25
C THR A 187 44.79 -49.17 -34.21
N THR A 188 46.00 -49.55 -33.73
CA THR A 188 47.19 -49.79 -34.58
C THR A 188 47.01 -51.16 -35.26
N PRO A 189 47.14 -51.25 -36.58
CA PRO A 189 47.25 -52.56 -37.24
C PRO A 189 48.72 -53.01 -37.28
N ASP A 190 48.95 -54.31 -37.03
CA ASP A 190 50.19 -55.07 -37.30
C ASP A 190 50.56 -55.13 -38.78
#